data_3e7055fc20413f709ccd1030b887243d
#
_entry.id   3e7055fc20413f709ccd1030b887243d
#
_cell.length_a   1.000
_cell.length_b   1.000
_cell.length_c   1.000
_cell.angle_alpha   90.00
_cell.angle_beta   90.00
_cell.angle_gamma   90.00
#
_symmetry.space_group_name_H-M   'P 1'
#
loop_
_entity.id
_entity.type
_entity.pdbx_description
1 polymer ?
#
loop_
_entity_poly.entity_id
_entity_poly.type
_entity_poly.pdbx_seq_one_letter_code
_entity_poly.pdbx_strand_id
1 'polypeptide(L)'
;MLTSQEKAHFETFGFIVRRQLLSSEEMAAITGEFEDVLNEDRQNKAFAGETRHAVSGFAEKRLLLRQLVEDDRIYLPIEQLLGPDFIWQSSDGNLYVGDTAWHRDAADLELNFKRIKVAVYLDPVGRDTGCLRVIPGSHRAPFHDELRPLNYWRKKQVILEGRSTQAELDQFIKEMNITEGELLFGVESSDVPCVPLESQPGDVVFFNQHLYHSSFGGATGRRMFTMNFAVNPTTDEQVTLLRKNYEIGAKNRRVMQHTISDRKYDEAFLHSDRPRIKGMVAKLVELGLE
;
A
#
# COMPACT_ATOMS: atom_id res chain seq x y z
N MET A 1 20.82 -4.99 0.82
CA MET A 1 21.02 -3.62 1.33
C MET A 1 20.96 -2.62 0.16
N LEU A 2 20.60 -1.36 0.46
CA LEU A 2 20.67 -0.24 -0.47
C LEU A 2 22.07 0.35 -0.49
N THR A 3 22.51 0.78 -1.66
CA THR A 3 23.69 1.64 -1.82
C THR A 3 23.36 3.06 -1.34
N SER A 4 24.40 3.89 -1.13
CA SER A 4 24.20 5.30 -0.75
C SER A 4 23.42 6.08 -1.82
N GLN A 5 23.64 5.76 -3.11
CA GLN A 5 22.90 6.38 -4.22
C GLN A 5 21.42 5.96 -4.23
N GLU A 6 21.12 4.68 -4.01
CA GLU A 6 19.72 4.21 -3.92
C GLU A 6 18.99 4.82 -2.73
N LYS A 7 19.68 4.94 -1.58
CA LYS A 7 19.09 5.64 -0.43
C LYS A 7 18.82 7.11 -0.75
N ALA A 8 19.76 7.82 -1.35
CA ALA A 8 19.59 9.21 -1.77
C ALA A 8 18.46 9.35 -2.81
N HIS A 9 18.34 8.41 -3.74
CA HIS A 9 17.23 8.35 -4.71
C HIS A 9 15.89 8.23 -3.99
N PHE A 10 15.76 7.27 -3.07
CA PHE A 10 14.53 7.09 -2.31
C PHE A 10 14.17 8.34 -1.48
N GLU A 11 15.14 8.92 -0.79
CA GLU A 11 14.91 10.13 0.01
C GLU A 11 14.48 11.32 -0.86
N THR A 12 14.98 11.41 -2.10
CA THR A 12 14.66 12.50 -3.03
C THR A 12 13.34 12.29 -3.76
N PHE A 13 13.13 11.11 -4.34
CA PHE A 13 12.02 10.82 -5.24
C PHE A 13 10.88 10.03 -4.59
N GLY A 14 11.13 9.37 -3.47
CA GLY A 14 10.13 8.65 -2.69
C GLY A 14 9.90 7.21 -3.12
N PHE A 15 10.66 6.65 -4.05
CA PHE A 15 10.52 5.26 -4.50
C PHE A 15 11.84 4.65 -5.00
N ILE A 16 11.88 3.32 -5.05
CA ILE A 16 12.92 2.52 -5.72
C ILE A 16 12.24 1.31 -6.37
N VAL A 17 12.69 0.94 -7.57
CA VAL A 17 12.32 -0.32 -8.21
C VAL A 17 13.54 -1.22 -8.25
N ARG A 18 13.47 -2.36 -7.59
CA ARG A 18 14.49 -3.41 -7.63
C ARG A 18 14.08 -4.44 -8.66
N ARG A 19 14.78 -4.41 -9.80
CA ARG A 19 14.50 -5.29 -10.93
C ARG A 19 14.96 -6.71 -10.65
N GLN A 20 14.10 -7.69 -10.96
CA GLN A 20 14.37 -9.13 -10.84
C GLN A 20 14.99 -9.50 -9.48
N LEU A 21 14.44 -8.92 -8.40
CA LEU A 21 14.87 -9.17 -7.03
C LEU A 21 14.51 -10.59 -6.58
N LEU A 22 13.37 -11.09 -7.09
CA LEU A 22 12.87 -12.45 -6.86
C LEU A 22 13.03 -13.27 -8.14
N SER A 23 13.50 -14.50 -8.03
CA SER A 23 13.67 -15.39 -9.18
C SER A 23 12.33 -15.88 -9.73
N SER A 24 12.35 -16.46 -10.92
CA SER A 24 11.15 -17.07 -11.52
C SER A 24 10.59 -18.22 -10.68
N GLU A 25 11.45 -19.00 -10.04
CA GLU A 25 11.07 -20.12 -9.17
C GLU A 25 10.40 -19.59 -7.88
N GLU A 26 10.97 -18.52 -7.27
CA GLU A 26 10.38 -17.84 -6.12
C GLU A 26 9.02 -17.26 -6.50
N MET A 27 8.92 -16.58 -7.64
CA MET A 27 7.66 -16.02 -8.12
C MET A 27 6.60 -17.06 -8.40
N ALA A 28 6.98 -18.23 -8.93
CA ALA A 28 6.05 -19.36 -9.12
C ALA A 28 5.49 -19.85 -7.77
N ALA A 29 6.36 -20.04 -6.77
CA ALA A 29 5.96 -20.45 -5.43
C ALA A 29 5.06 -19.39 -4.74
N ILE A 30 5.45 -18.11 -4.82
CA ILE A 30 4.66 -16.98 -4.27
C ILE A 30 3.29 -16.90 -4.95
N THR A 31 3.23 -17.11 -6.28
CA THR A 31 1.97 -17.09 -7.03
C THR A 31 1.06 -18.24 -6.59
N GLY A 32 1.59 -19.43 -6.35
CA GLY A 32 0.83 -20.54 -5.79
C GLY A 32 0.19 -20.21 -4.45
N GLU A 33 0.99 -19.70 -3.49
CA GLU A 33 0.47 -19.28 -2.19
C GLU A 33 -0.54 -18.13 -2.30
N PHE A 34 -0.33 -17.20 -3.23
CA PHE A 34 -1.27 -16.12 -3.49
C PHE A 34 -2.63 -16.66 -3.94
N GLU A 35 -2.66 -17.54 -4.94
CA GLU A 35 -3.90 -18.13 -5.45
C GLU A 35 -4.62 -18.92 -4.36
N ASP A 36 -3.89 -19.72 -3.58
CA ASP A 36 -4.45 -20.53 -2.50
C ASP A 36 -5.11 -19.62 -1.43
N VAL A 37 -4.42 -18.59 -0.96
CA VAL A 37 -4.96 -17.66 0.04
C VAL A 37 -6.22 -16.94 -0.46
N LEU A 38 -6.21 -16.45 -1.71
CA LEU A 38 -7.35 -15.75 -2.26
C LEU A 38 -8.52 -16.68 -2.58
N ASN A 39 -8.24 -17.91 -3.01
CA ASN A 39 -9.27 -18.93 -3.24
C ASN A 39 -9.94 -19.39 -1.93
N GLU A 40 -9.16 -19.60 -0.88
CA GLU A 40 -9.69 -19.91 0.46
C GLU A 40 -10.59 -18.79 0.99
N ASP A 41 -10.16 -17.53 0.87
CA ASP A 41 -10.96 -16.38 1.29
C ASP A 41 -12.29 -16.30 0.54
N ARG A 42 -12.31 -16.64 -0.74
CA ARG A 42 -13.54 -16.75 -1.55
C ARG A 42 -14.31 -18.06 -1.33
N GLN A 43 -13.85 -18.97 -0.46
CA GLN A 43 -14.43 -20.30 -0.30
C GLN A 43 -14.48 -21.07 -1.64
N ASN A 44 -13.42 -20.96 -2.42
CA ASN A 44 -13.26 -21.53 -3.77
C ASN A 44 -14.31 -21.05 -4.80
N LYS A 45 -15.02 -19.95 -4.53
CA LYS A 45 -15.88 -19.31 -5.54
C LYS A 45 -15.02 -18.58 -6.56
N ALA A 46 -15.45 -18.61 -7.82
CA ALA A 46 -14.78 -17.86 -8.88
C ALA A 46 -14.77 -16.35 -8.56
N PHE A 47 -13.69 -15.68 -8.96
CA PHE A 47 -13.63 -14.23 -8.90
C PHE A 47 -14.57 -13.61 -9.94
N ALA A 48 -15.61 -12.90 -9.48
CA ALA A 48 -16.64 -12.34 -10.36
C ALA A 48 -16.16 -11.14 -11.19
N GLY A 49 -15.12 -10.43 -10.74
CA GLY A 49 -14.57 -9.29 -11.46
C GLY A 49 -15.38 -7.99 -11.36
N GLU A 50 -16.42 -7.94 -10.55
CA GLU A 50 -17.25 -6.74 -10.37
C GLU A 50 -16.60 -5.72 -9.42
N THR A 51 -15.98 -6.21 -8.37
CA THR A 51 -15.30 -5.39 -7.36
C THR A 51 -13.93 -5.97 -7.02
N ARG A 52 -13.00 -5.11 -6.57
CA ARG A 52 -11.69 -5.55 -6.07
C ARG A 52 -11.87 -6.54 -4.93
N HIS A 53 -11.20 -7.68 -5.02
CA HIS A 53 -11.02 -8.61 -3.92
C HIS A 53 -9.69 -8.33 -3.22
N ALA A 54 -9.73 -8.07 -1.92
CA ALA A 54 -8.56 -7.80 -1.11
C ALA A 54 -8.57 -8.63 0.16
N VAL A 55 -7.49 -9.36 0.42
CA VAL A 55 -7.27 -10.15 1.63
C VAL A 55 -6.25 -9.45 2.51
N SER A 56 -6.68 -8.96 3.67
CA SER A 56 -5.79 -8.34 4.67
C SER A 56 -4.98 -9.39 5.42
N GLY A 57 -3.80 -9.00 5.92
CA GLY A 57 -2.88 -9.92 6.59
C GLY A 57 -2.32 -10.97 5.63
N PHE A 58 -2.28 -10.67 4.34
CA PHE A 58 -1.92 -11.64 3.29
C PHE A 58 -0.56 -12.30 3.55
N ALA A 59 0.49 -11.51 3.77
CA ALA A 59 1.83 -12.02 4.03
C ALA A 59 1.96 -12.78 5.36
N GLU A 60 0.97 -12.65 6.23
CA GLU A 60 0.92 -13.29 7.54
C GLU A 60 0.34 -14.71 7.48
N LYS A 61 -0.35 -15.08 6.39
CA LYS A 61 -1.16 -16.31 6.32
C LYS A 61 -0.37 -17.58 5.99
N ARG A 62 0.80 -17.46 5.37
CA ARG A 62 1.61 -18.60 4.91
C ARG A 62 3.06 -18.47 5.32
N LEU A 63 3.70 -19.59 5.60
CA LEU A 63 5.11 -19.61 6.03
C LEU A 63 6.04 -18.98 4.98
N LEU A 64 5.86 -19.31 3.71
CA LEU A 64 6.66 -18.73 2.61
C LEU A 64 6.54 -17.21 2.56
N LEU A 65 5.32 -16.69 2.69
CA LEU A 65 5.05 -15.25 2.67
C LEU A 65 5.62 -14.55 3.91
N ARG A 66 5.56 -15.18 5.09
CA ARG A 66 6.22 -14.68 6.32
C ARG A 66 7.73 -14.62 6.15
N GLN A 67 8.34 -15.63 5.52
CA GLN A 67 9.77 -15.64 5.22
C GLN A 67 10.16 -14.49 4.29
N LEU A 68 9.30 -14.13 3.33
CA LEU A 68 9.54 -12.99 2.46
C LEU A 68 9.58 -11.66 3.23
N VAL A 69 8.75 -11.49 4.26
CA VAL A 69 8.74 -10.27 5.11
C VAL A 69 10.10 -10.05 5.79
N GLU A 70 10.81 -11.12 6.15
CA GLU A 70 12.10 -11.06 6.82
C GLU A 70 13.29 -11.38 5.91
N ASP A 71 13.08 -11.57 4.60
CA ASP A 71 14.14 -11.74 3.62
C ASP A 71 15.06 -10.53 3.59
N ASP A 72 16.37 -10.74 3.59
CA ASP A 72 17.38 -9.66 3.57
C ASP A 72 17.19 -8.67 2.44
N ARG A 73 16.64 -9.11 1.30
CA ARG A 73 16.37 -8.27 0.12
C ARG A 73 15.22 -7.28 0.36
N ILE A 74 14.34 -7.56 1.32
CA ILE A 74 13.21 -6.72 1.73
C ILE A 74 13.52 -6.03 3.07
N TYR A 75 13.89 -6.81 4.09
CA TYR A 75 14.08 -6.34 5.46
C TYR A 75 15.18 -5.27 5.58
N LEU A 76 16.37 -5.54 5.04
CA LEU A 76 17.50 -4.61 5.19
C LEU A 76 17.29 -3.25 4.47
N PRO A 77 16.71 -3.16 3.26
CA PRO A 77 16.27 -1.88 2.71
C PRO A 77 15.30 -1.11 3.61
N ILE A 78 14.30 -1.78 4.20
CA ILE A 78 13.34 -1.15 5.11
C ILE A 78 14.05 -0.64 6.38
N GLU A 79 14.90 -1.45 6.99
CA GLU A 79 15.72 -1.07 8.15
C GLU A 79 16.60 0.16 7.86
N GLN A 80 17.25 0.22 6.68
CA GLN A 80 18.07 1.36 6.29
C GLN A 80 17.26 2.64 6.08
N LEU A 81 15.99 2.55 5.71
CA LEU A 81 15.11 3.68 5.42
C LEU A 81 14.29 4.15 6.61
N LEU A 82 13.93 3.25 7.53
CA LEU A 82 13.05 3.52 8.67
C LEU A 82 13.76 3.49 10.03
N GLY A 83 14.95 2.89 10.12
CA GLY A 83 15.64 2.62 11.37
C GLY A 83 15.53 1.16 11.81
N PRO A 84 16.40 0.71 12.76
CA PRO A 84 16.53 -0.71 13.11
C PRO A 84 15.32 -1.27 13.89
N ASP A 85 14.51 -0.43 14.47
CA ASP A 85 13.33 -0.76 15.27
C ASP A 85 12.00 -0.50 14.57
N PHE A 86 12.01 -0.43 13.23
CA PHE A 86 10.79 -0.23 12.43
C PHE A 86 9.72 -1.27 12.75
N ILE A 87 8.45 -0.90 12.51
CA ILE A 87 7.32 -1.75 12.83
C ILE A 87 6.59 -2.25 11.59
N TRP A 88 5.99 -3.43 11.71
CA TRP A 88 5.00 -3.95 10.78
C TRP A 88 3.69 -3.18 10.88
N GLN A 89 3.05 -2.90 9.75
CA GLN A 89 1.74 -2.25 9.76
C GLN A 89 0.63 -3.14 9.20
N SER A 90 0.87 -3.77 8.07
CA SER A 90 -0.13 -4.63 7.41
C SER A 90 0.43 -5.24 6.13
N SER A 91 -0.35 -6.15 5.56
CA SER A 91 -0.20 -6.61 4.19
C SER A 91 -1.57 -6.81 3.55
N ASP A 92 -1.62 -6.82 2.24
CA ASP A 92 -2.82 -7.15 1.48
C ASP A 92 -2.48 -7.86 0.17
N GLY A 93 -3.24 -8.91 -0.15
CA GLY A 93 -3.21 -9.60 -1.44
C GLY A 93 -4.45 -9.23 -2.25
N ASN A 94 -4.30 -8.93 -3.55
CA ASN A 94 -5.34 -8.27 -4.31
C ASN A 94 -5.57 -8.85 -5.70
N LEU A 95 -6.84 -9.01 -6.04
CA LEU A 95 -7.33 -9.04 -7.42
C LEU A 95 -7.97 -7.69 -7.72
N TYR A 96 -7.29 -6.87 -8.50
CA TYR A 96 -7.76 -5.53 -8.82
C TYR A 96 -8.82 -5.52 -9.92
N VAL A 97 -9.70 -4.52 -9.87
CA VAL A 97 -10.67 -4.20 -10.91
C VAL A 97 -10.57 -2.71 -11.22
N GLY A 98 -10.41 -2.39 -12.49
CA GLY A 98 -10.38 -1.00 -12.97
C GLY A 98 -9.20 -0.19 -12.45
N ASP A 99 -9.42 1.11 -12.45
CA ASP A 99 -8.43 2.12 -12.13
C ASP A 99 -8.37 2.44 -10.63
N THR A 100 -7.24 2.95 -10.20
CA THR A 100 -7.08 3.57 -8.88
C THR A 100 -6.73 5.03 -9.07
N ALA A 101 -7.62 5.93 -8.68
CA ALA A 101 -7.42 7.37 -8.77
C ALA A 101 -6.23 7.85 -7.92
N TRP A 102 -5.72 9.03 -8.24
CA TRP A 102 -4.64 9.68 -7.48
C TRP A 102 -4.97 9.78 -6.01
N HIS A 103 -4.06 9.34 -5.18
CA HIS A 103 -4.15 9.39 -3.72
C HIS A 103 -2.77 9.22 -3.08
N ARG A 104 -2.75 9.38 -1.78
CA ARG A 104 -1.69 8.93 -0.87
C ARG A 104 -2.31 7.98 0.16
N ASP A 105 -1.58 6.97 0.58
CA ASP A 105 -2.07 6.00 1.56
C ASP A 105 -2.19 6.57 2.98
N ALA A 106 -1.40 7.60 3.26
CA ALA A 106 -1.29 8.21 4.59
C ALA A 106 -1.98 9.59 4.64
N ALA A 107 -3.21 9.68 4.15
CA ALA A 107 -3.93 10.92 3.87
C ALA A 107 -3.97 11.94 5.03
N ASP A 108 -4.06 11.50 6.26
CA ASP A 108 -4.23 12.36 7.44
C ASP A 108 -3.05 12.28 8.42
N LEU A 109 -1.93 11.70 7.98
CA LEU A 109 -0.74 11.58 8.81
C LEU A 109 0.25 12.69 8.53
N GLU A 110 0.93 13.10 9.57
CA GLU A 110 2.05 14.01 9.42
C GLU A 110 3.18 13.39 8.59
N LEU A 111 3.82 14.20 7.75
CA LEU A 111 4.89 13.76 6.85
C LEU A 111 6.12 13.20 7.59
N ASN A 112 6.27 13.49 8.87
CA ASN A 112 7.34 12.97 9.71
C ASN A 112 7.10 11.54 10.22
N PHE A 113 5.88 11.00 10.10
CA PHE A 113 5.59 9.59 10.39
C PHE A 113 5.80 8.75 9.13
N LYS A 114 7.06 8.48 8.83
CA LYS A 114 7.46 7.79 7.60
C LYS A 114 6.91 6.37 7.53
N ARG A 115 6.34 6.04 6.39
CA ARG A 115 5.77 4.73 6.08
C ARG A 115 6.22 4.30 4.69
N ILE A 116 6.55 3.01 4.56
CA ILE A 116 6.98 2.43 3.28
C ILE A 116 6.06 1.28 2.93
N LYS A 117 5.65 1.25 1.67
CA LYS A 117 4.97 0.12 1.06
C LYS A 117 5.92 -0.58 0.11
N VAL A 118 5.94 -1.90 0.20
CA VAL A 118 6.59 -2.79 -0.75
C VAL A 118 5.50 -3.44 -1.59
N ALA A 119 5.54 -3.25 -2.89
CA ALA A 119 4.57 -3.81 -3.82
C ALA A 119 5.22 -4.83 -4.75
N VAL A 120 4.57 -5.99 -4.90
CA VAL A 120 4.99 -7.09 -5.77
C VAL A 120 3.84 -7.42 -6.71
N TYR A 121 4.09 -7.30 -8.01
CA TYR A 121 3.15 -7.68 -9.06
C TYR A 121 3.41 -9.11 -9.50
N LEU A 122 2.34 -9.90 -9.64
CA LEU A 122 2.42 -11.27 -10.12
C LEU A 122 2.17 -11.35 -11.64
N ASP A 123 1.67 -10.25 -12.21
CA ASP A 123 1.44 -10.11 -13.65
C ASP A 123 2.31 -8.96 -14.20
N PRO A 124 2.74 -9.04 -15.48
CA PRO A 124 3.40 -7.91 -16.12
C PRO A 124 2.47 -6.69 -16.15
N VAL A 125 2.97 -5.53 -15.73
CA VAL A 125 2.22 -4.28 -15.76
C VAL A 125 3.04 -3.17 -16.41
N GLY A 126 2.45 -2.52 -17.39
CA GLY A 126 3.00 -1.38 -18.07
C GLY A 126 2.19 -0.11 -17.83
N ARG A 127 2.60 0.96 -18.48
CA ARG A 127 1.99 2.29 -18.38
C ARG A 127 0.46 2.26 -18.51
N ASP A 128 -0.06 1.53 -19.51
CA ASP A 128 -1.48 1.51 -19.84
C ASP A 128 -2.17 0.19 -19.45
N THR A 129 -1.50 -0.62 -18.61
CA THR A 129 -2.00 -1.90 -18.10
C THR A 129 -1.99 -1.98 -16.58
N GLY A 130 -2.01 -0.82 -15.91
CA GLY A 130 -2.21 -0.73 -14.45
C GLY A 130 -0.96 -0.82 -13.61
N CYS A 131 0.21 -0.41 -14.11
CA CYS A 131 1.37 -0.22 -13.25
C CYS A 131 1.13 0.91 -12.24
N LEU A 132 1.90 0.91 -11.17
CA LEU A 132 1.94 2.04 -10.25
C LEU A 132 2.50 3.27 -10.98
N ARG A 133 1.77 4.38 -10.92
CA ARG A 133 2.24 5.70 -11.36
C ARG A 133 2.50 6.55 -10.12
N VAL A 134 3.61 7.26 -10.10
CA VAL A 134 4.02 8.10 -8.97
C VAL A 134 4.38 9.51 -9.43
N ILE A 135 4.13 10.50 -8.57
CA ILE A 135 4.66 11.86 -8.76
C ILE A 135 5.93 11.96 -7.89
N PRO A 136 7.14 11.92 -8.49
CA PRO A 136 8.39 11.91 -7.73
C PRO A 136 8.53 13.13 -6.81
N GLY A 137 8.97 12.90 -5.57
CA GLY A 137 9.16 13.98 -4.59
C GLY A 137 7.88 14.49 -3.91
N SER A 138 6.70 14.02 -4.33
CA SER A 138 5.41 14.47 -3.81
C SER A 138 5.13 14.07 -2.35
N HIS A 139 6.01 13.29 -1.73
CA HIS A 139 5.97 12.93 -0.31
C HIS A 139 6.57 14.01 0.61
N ARG A 140 7.01 15.14 0.07
CA ARG A 140 7.72 16.20 0.78
C ARG A 140 7.05 17.57 0.59
N ALA A 141 6.92 18.33 1.69
CA ALA A 141 6.47 19.72 1.62
C ALA A 141 7.55 20.61 0.94
N PRO A 142 7.18 21.73 0.30
CA PRO A 142 5.81 22.21 0.08
C PRO A 142 5.07 21.51 -1.07
N PHE A 143 5.76 20.75 -1.92
CA PHE A 143 5.20 20.12 -3.13
C PHE A 143 4.04 19.16 -2.80
N HIS A 144 4.16 18.44 -1.68
CA HIS A 144 3.08 17.60 -1.19
C HIS A 144 1.76 18.36 -1.02
N ASP A 145 1.82 19.57 -0.48
CA ASP A 145 0.63 20.37 -0.19
C ASP A 145 -0.01 20.94 -1.46
N GLU A 146 0.81 21.31 -2.44
CA GLU A 146 0.34 21.77 -3.76
C GLU A 146 -0.49 20.72 -4.49
N LEU A 147 -0.22 19.43 -4.24
CA LEU A 147 -0.90 18.31 -4.89
C LEU A 147 -2.16 17.81 -4.16
N ARG A 148 -2.54 18.44 -3.03
CA ARG A 148 -3.74 18.03 -2.26
C ARG A 148 -5.01 17.93 -3.11
N PRO A 149 -5.25 18.79 -4.10
CA PRO A 149 -6.43 18.67 -4.98
C PRO A 149 -6.55 17.33 -5.72
N LEU A 150 -5.44 16.59 -5.95
CA LEU A 150 -5.49 15.27 -6.57
C LEU A 150 -6.35 14.26 -5.81
N ASN A 151 -6.53 14.44 -4.51
CA ASN A 151 -7.43 13.60 -3.72
C ASN A 151 -8.90 13.74 -4.12
N TYR A 152 -9.28 14.73 -4.93
CA TYR A 152 -10.64 14.89 -5.44
C TYR A 152 -11.12 13.65 -6.21
N TRP A 153 -10.34 13.18 -7.17
CA TRP A 153 -10.70 11.99 -7.94
C TRP A 153 -10.84 10.76 -7.06
N ARG A 154 -9.98 10.63 -6.06
CA ARG A 154 -10.09 9.53 -5.09
C ARG A 154 -11.38 9.64 -4.26
N LYS A 155 -11.74 10.82 -3.78
CA LYS A 155 -12.98 11.06 -3.05
C LYS A 155 -14.19 10.71 -3.91
N LYS A 156 -14.20 11.18 -5.16
CA LYS A 156 -15.27 10.86 -6.13
C LYS A 156 -15.37 9.35 -6.39
N GLN A 157 -14.25 8.66 -6.58
CA GLN A 157 -14.22 7.21 -6.75
C GLN A 157 -14.80 6.47 -5.54
N VAL A 158 -14.42 6.87 -4.33
CA VAL A 158 -14.87 6.26 -3.08
C VAL A 158 -16.39 6.41 -2.89
N ILE A 159 -16.99 7.52 -3.36
CA ILE A 159 -18.45 7.69 -3.38
C ILE A 159 -19.10 6.72 -4.35
N LEU A 160 -18.57 6.63 -5.58
CA LEU A 160 -19.10 5.72 -6.60
C LEU A 160 -19.06 4.26 -6.15
N GLU A 161 -18.08 3.92 -5.32
CA GLU A 161 -17.94 2.59 -4.69
C GLU A 161 -18.84 2.42 -3.42
N GLY A 162 -19.64 3.41 -3.05
CA GLY A 162 -20.55 3.37 -1.90
C GLY A 162 -19.87 3.40 -0.54
N ARG A 163 -18.59 3.78 -0.46
CA ARG A 163 -17.78 3.80 0.77
C ARG A 163 -17.69 5.17 1.44
N SER A 164 -18.24 6.20 0.81
CA SER A 164 -18.28 7.58 1.31
C SER A 164 -19.57 8.26 0.86
N THR A 165 -19.85 9.45 1.39
CA THR A 165 -21.08 10.20 1.12
C THR A 165 -20.80 11.42 0.25
N GLN A 166 -21.83 11.90 -0.47
CA GLN A 166 -21.76 13.15 -1.24
C GLN A 166 -21.40 14.32 -0.33
N ALA A 167 -21.91 14.36 0.90
CA ALA A 167 -21.60 15.42 1.87
C ALA A 167 -20.11 15.49 2.23
N GLU A 168 -19.42 14.33 2.34
CA GLU A 168 -17.97 14.30 2.57
C GLU A 168 -17.18 14.82 1.36
N LEU A 169 -17.66 14.61 0.14
CA LEU A 169 -17.06 15.21 -1.06
C LEU A 169 -17.28 16.72 -1.09
N ASP A 170 -18.50 17.17 -0.83
CA ASP A 170 -18.83 18.60 -0.87
C ASP A 170 -18.03 19.39 0.17
N GLN A 171 -17.87 18.82 1.35
CA GLN A 171 -17.00 19.40 2.38
C GLN A 171 -15.54 19.49 1.89
N PHE A 172 -15.01 18.40 1.31
CA PHE A 172 -13.65 18.36 0.75
C PHE A 172 -13.47 19.42 -0.37
N ILE A 173 -14.43 19.53 -1.30
CA ILE A 173 -14.43 20.53 -2.38
C ILE A 173 -14.34 21.93 -1.81
N LYS A 174 -15.14 22.22 -0.77
CA LYS A 174 -15.16 23.51 -0.09
C LYS A 174 -13.83 23.81 0.60
N GLU A 175 -13.29 22.86 1.36
CA GLU A 175 -11.99 23.00 2.05
C GLU A 175 -10.84 23.23 1.07
N MET A 176 -10.90 22.62 -0.10
CA MET A 176 -9.86 22.73 -1.14
C MET A 176 -10.11 23.87 -2.13
N ASN A 177 -11.21 24.62 -1.99
CA ASN A 177 -11.61 25.69 -2.88
C ASN A 177 -11.64 25.28 -4.37
N ILE A 178 -12.16 24.08 -4.64
CA ILE A 178 -12.28 23.52 -5.98
C ILE A 178 -13.58 24.06 -6.62
N THR A 179 -13.47 24.60 -7.83
CA THR A 179 -14.64 25.04 -8.61
C THR A 179 -15.26 23.82 -9.31
N GLU A 180 -16.58 23.67 -9.19
CA GLU A 180 -17.31 22.57 -9.83
C GLU A 180 -17.13 22.62 -11.36
N GLY A 181 -16.77 21.47 -11.97
CA GLY A 181 -16.54 21.34 -13.40
C GLY A 181 -15.14 21.69 -13.90
N GLU A 182 -14.24 22.18 -13.03
CA GLU A 182 -12.85 22.37 -13.42
C GLU A 182 -12.08 21.04 -13.36
N LEU A 183 -11.27 20.80 -14.39
CA LEU A 183 -10.23 19.77 -14.35
C LEU A 183 -9.14 20.22 -13.39
N LEU A 184 -8.78 19.38 -12.42
CA LEU A 184 -7.70 19.70 -11.51
C LEU A 184 -6.39 19.86 -12.29
N PHE A 185 -5.74 21.00 -12.11
CA PHE A 185 -4.56 21.39 -12.90
C PHE A 185 -4.79 21.48 -14.42
N GLY A 186 -6.05 21.56 -14.92
CA GLY A 186 -6.38 21.64 -16.34
C GLY A 186 -6.11 20.37 -17.14
N VAL A 187 -5.91 19.23 -16.49
CA VAL A 187 -5.62 17.95 -17.16
C VAL A 187 -6.51 16.83 -16.63
N GLU A 188 -6.75 15.82 -17.46
CA GLU A 188 -7.42 14.59 -17.03
C GLU A 188 -6.58 13.83 -15.99
N SER A 189 -7.25 13.04 -15.16
CA SER A 189 -6.58 12.25 -14.10
C SER A 189 -5.48 11.34 -14.63
N SER A 190 -5.67 10.74 -15.80
CA SER A 190 -4.70 9.88 -16.49
C SER A 190 -3.49 10.64 -17.03
N ASP A 191 -3.64 11.96 -17.28
CA ASP A 191 -2.65 12.82 -17.96
C ASP A 191 -1.80 13.64 -16.98
N VAL A 192 -2.04 13.50 -15.69
CA VAL A 192 -1.20 14.11 -14.65
C VAL A 192 0.26 13.69 -14.85
N PRO A 193 1.21 14.64 -14.90
CA PRO A 193 2.64 14.33 -15.06
C PRO A 193 3.16 13.39 -13.97
N CYS A 194 3.65 12.23 -14.37
CA CYS A 194 4.08 11.18 -13.46
C CYS A 194 5.10 10.23 -14.08
N VAL A 195 5.70 9.40 -13.23
CA VAL A 195 6.56 8.29 -13.65
C VAL A 195 5.79 6.98 -13.51
N PRO A 196 5.55 6.22 -14.61
CA PRO A 196 5.02 4.87 -14.55
C PRO A 196 6.12 3.90 -14.07
N LEU A 197 5.83 3.17 -13.00
CA LEU A 197 6.72 2.13 -12.48
C LEU A 197 6.34 0.78 -13.09
N GLU A 198 6.59 0.65 -14.40
CA GLU A 198 6.36 -0.59 -15.13
C GLU A 198 7.11 -1.74 -14.47
N SER A 199 6.46 -2.87 -14.27
CA SER A 199 7.01 -3.99 -13.50
C SER A 199 6.72 -5.34 -14.16
N GLN A 200 7.68 -6.25 -14.03
CA GLN A 200 7.56 -7.65 -14.40
C GLN A 200 7.49 -8.49 -13.12
N PRO A 201 6.92 -9.71 -13.16
CA PRO A 201 7.06 -10.66 -12.05
C PRO A 201 8.53 -10.82 -11.64
N GLY A 202 8.81 -10.69 -10.34
CA GLY A 202 10.17 -10.65 -9.80
C GLY A 202 10.70 -9.25 -9.50
N ASP A 203 10.12 -8.20 -10.09
CA ASP A 203 10.41 -6.82 -9.70
C ASP A 203 9.72 -6.47 -8.38
N VAL A 204 10.39 -5.68 -7.55
CA VAL A 204 9.86 -5.23 -6.25
C VAL A 204 9.93 -3.70 -6.18
N VAL A 205 8.79 -3.08 -5.91
CA VAL A 205 8.68 -1.62 -5.79
C VAL A 205 8.60 -1.24 -4.31
N PHE A 206 9.53 -0.41 -3.86
CA PHE A 206 9.51 0.23 -2.54
C PHE A 206 9.09 1.68 -2.72
N PHE A 207 8.08 2.15 -1.99
CA PHE A 207 7.70 3.55 -2.07
C PHE A 207 7.18 4.11 -0.74
N ASN A 208 7.41 5.41 -0.55
CA ASN A 208 6.90 6.16 0.59
C ASN A 208 5.38 6.33 0.44
N GLN A 209 4.61 5.96 1.47
CA GLN A 209 3.14 6.00 1.42
C GLN A 209 2.56 7.42 1.38
N HIS A 210 3.36 8.46 1.62
CA HIS A 210 2.97 9.85 1.39
C HIS A 210 3.12 10.29 -0.06
N LEU A 211 3.75 9.48 -0.91
CA LEU A 211 3.89 9.75 -2.33
C LEU A 211 2.51 9.72 -3.01
N TYR A 212 2.19 10.74 -3.81
CA TYR A 212 0.99 10.69 -4.65
C TYR A 212 1.17 9.64 -5.72
N HIS A 213 0.21 8.72 -5.79
CA HIS A 213 0.26 7.59 -6.71
C HIS A 213 -1.12 7.20 -7.22
N SER A 214 -1.14 6.50 -8.34
CA SER A 214 -2.34 6.03 -9.03
C SER A 214 -2.04 4.78 -9.85
N SER A 215 -3.07 4.22 -10.49
CA SER A 215 -2.95 3.12 -11.44
C SER A 215 -4.08 3.19 -12.44
N PHE A 216 -3.78 3.21 -13.73
CA PHE A 216 -4.78 3.33 -14.80
C PHE A 216 -4.62 2.25 -15.86
N GLY A 217 -5.73 1.90 -16.55
CA GLY A 217 -5.76 0.96 -17.66
C GLY A 217 -5.58 -0.51 -17.27
N GLY A 218 -5.68 -0.84 -15.99
CA GLY A 218 -5.45 -2.21 -15.52
C GLY A 218 -6.56 -3.18 -15.85
N ALA A 219 -6.19 -4.37 -16.33
CA ALA A 219 -7.12 -5.46 -16.54
C ALA A 219 -7.77 -5.94 -15.23
N THR A 220 -9.02 -6.39 -15.32
CA THR A 220 -9.72 -7.05 -14.21
C THR A 220 -9.02 -8.34 -13.82
N GLY A 221 -8.84 -8.54 -12.51
CA GLY A 221 -8.15 -9.69 -11.97
C GLY A 221 -6.63 -9.53 -11.89
N ARG A 222 -6.08 -8.34 -12.14
CA ARG A 222 -4.65 -8.05 -11.97
C ARG A 222 -4.20 -8.37 -10.55
N ARG A 223 -3.16 -9.21 -10.43
CA ARG A 223 -2.68 -9.78 -9.18
C ARG A 223 -1.50 -9.00 -8.62
N MET A 224 -1.60 -8.58 -7.39
CA MET A 224 -0.48 -8.03 -6.64
C MET A 224 -0.68 -8.18 -5.14
N PHE A 225 0.40 -8.12 -4.39
CA PHE A 225 0.32 -7.98 -2.93
C PHE A 225 1.25 -6.88 -2.43
N THR A 226 0.97 -6.43 -1.21
CA THR A 226 1.77 -5.41 -0.56
C THR A 226 2.18 -5.80 0.85
N MET A 227 3.30 -5.24 1.30
CA MET A 227 3.79 -5.29 2.67
C MET A 227 4.03 -3.85 3.12
N ASN A 228 3.54 -3.48 4.30
CA ASN A 228 3.56 -2.11 4.80
C ASN A 228 4.35 -2.02 6.11
N PHE A 229 5.25 -1.05 6.17
CA PHE A 229 6.14 -0.82 7.31
C PHE A 229 6.12 0.65 7.71
N ALA A 230 6.39 0.95 8.99
CA ALA A 230 6.50 2.31 9.49
C ALA A 230 7.69 2.48 10.44
N VAL A 231 8.09 3.74 10.66
CA VAL A 231 8.96 4.06 11.78
C VAL A 231 8.32 3.63 13.09
N ASN A 232 9.12 3.23 14.06
CA ASN A 232 8.63 3.00 15.42
C ASN A 232 8.14 4.34 16.02
N PRO A 233 6.90 4.42 16.53
CA PRO A 233 6.42 5.63 17.16
C PRO A 233 7.18 5.92 18.46
N THR A 234 7.75 7.11 18.57
CA THR A 234 8.55 7.57 19.71
C THR A 234 7.89 8.68 20.51
N THR A 235 6.79 9.26 20.00
CA THR A 235 6.01 10.31 20.66
C THR A 235 4.54 9.90 20.83
N ASP A 236 3.84 10.49 21.79
CA ASP A 236 2.42 10.26 22.03
C ASP A 236 1.56 10.59 20.79
N GLU A 237 1.95 11.60 20.02
CA GLU A 237 1.30 11.97 18.76
C GLU A 237 1.42 10.84 17.74
N GLN A 238 2.62 10.29 17.56
CA GLN A 238 2.85 9.17 16.63
C GLN A 238 2.11 7.90 17.09
N VAL A 239 2.04 7.62 18.39
CA VAL A 239 1.23 6.52 18.95
C VAL A 239 -0.25 6.76 18.65
N THR A 240 -0.74 7.98 18.83
CA THR A 240 -2.13 8.36 18.51
C THR A 240 -2.44 8.16 17.03
N LEU A 241 -1.52 8.58 16.13
CA LEU A 241 -1.63 8.35 14.70
C LEU A 241 -1.64 6.86 14.35
N LEU A 242 -0.78 6.06 14.99
CA LEU A 242 -0.76 4.61 14.78
C LEU A 242 -2.09 3.96 15.18
N ARG A 243 -2.68 4.34 16.34
CA ARG A 243 -4.00 3.87 16.80
C ARG A 243 -5.11 4.26 15.83
N LYS A 244 -5.14 5.52 15.40
CA LYS A 244 -6.10 6.01 14.40
C LYS A 244 -6.01 5.22 13.09
N ASN A 245 -4.81 4.94 12.61
CA ASN A 245 -4.60 4.10 11.43
C ASN A 245 -5.07 2.67 11.60
N TYR A 246 -4.85 2.12 12.79
CA TYR A 246 -5.34 0.79 13.12
C TYR A 246 -6.87 0.75 13.01
N GLU A 247 -7.58 1.70 13.60
CA GLU A 247 -9.05 1.81 13.58
C GLU A 247 -9.60 2.00 12.15
N ILE A 248 -8.98 2.90 11.37
CA ILE A 248 -9.35 3.11 9.97
C ILE A 248 -9.12 1.85 9.16
N GLY A 249 -7.98 1.18 9.34
CA GLY A 249 -7.67 -0.08 8.68
C GLY A 249 -8.67 -1.17 9.04
N ALA A 250 -9.08 -1.28 10.30
CA ALA A 250 -10.09 -2.23 10.75
C ALA A 250 -11.46 -1.96 10.10
N LYS A 251 -11.87 -0.68 9.99
CA LYS A 251 -13.10 -0.28 9.30
C LYS A 251 -13.06 -0.62 7.80
N ASN A 252 -11.98 -0.28 7.13
CA ASN A 252 -11.84 -0.51 5.69
C ASN A 252 -11.78 -2.02 5.35
N ARG A 253 -11.15 -2.83 6.20
CA ARG A 253 -11.06 -4.28 6.03
C ARG A 253 -12.42 -4.94 5.89
N ARG A 254 -13.40 -4.53 6.72
CA ARG A 254 -14.78 -5.08 6.68
C ARG A 254 -15.48 -4.83 5.34
N VAL A 255 -15.06 -3.81 4.61
CA VAL A 255 -15.66 -3.45 3.32
C VAL A 255 -15.01 -4.19 2.15
N MET A 256 -13.73 -4.58 2.30
CA MET A 256 -12.91 -5.09 1.20
C MET A 256 -12.71 -6.61 1.19
N GLN A 257 -13.08 -7.31 2.28
CA GLN A 257 -12.90 -8.76 2.41
C GLN A 257 -14.19 -9.53 2.20
N HIS A 258 -14.11 -10.68 1.54
CA HIS A 258 -15.22 -11.63 1.45
C HIS A 258 -15.36 -12.45 2.74
N THR A 259 -14.27 -12.71 3.44
CA THR A 259 -14.26 -13.38 4.74
C THR A 259 -14.05 -12.35 5.83
N ILE A 260 -15.00 -12.24 6.75
CA ILE A 260 -14.92 -11.32 7.89
C ILE A 260 -14.00 -11.93 8.94
N SER A 261 -12.85 -11.31 9.17
CA SER A 261 -12.00 -11.55 10.32
C SER A 261 -12.10 -10.36 11.26
N ASP A 262 -12.37 -10.62 12.54
CA ASP A 262 -12.38 -9.55 13.54
C ASP A 262 -10.99 -9.09 13.93
N ARG A 263 -9.96 -9.89 13.64
CA ARG A 263 -8.55 -9.56 13.90
C ARG A 263 -7.88 -8.91 12.68
N LYS A 264 -7.09 -7.90 12.92
CA LYS A 264 -6.29 -7.23 11.89
C LYS A 264 -5.07 -8.07 11.48
N TYR A 265 -4.46 -8.76 12.43
CA TYR A 265 -3.25 -9.55 12.25
C TYR A 265 -3.50 -11.02 12.50
N ASP A 266 -2.69 -11.86 11.86
CA ASP A 266 -2.64 -13.29 12.15
C ASP A 266 -1.96 -13.53 13.51
N GLU A 267 -2.59 -14.33 14.38
CA GLU A 267 -2.10 -14.59 15.74
C GLU A 267 -0.72 -15.27 15.75
N ALA A 268 -0.51 -16.22 14.84
CA ALA A 268 0.78 -16.90 14.72
C ALA A 268 1.89 -16.01 14.15
N PHE A 269 1.52 -14.88 13.52
CA PHE A 269 2.48 -13.86 13.10
C PHE A 269 2.83 -12.93 14.28
N LEU A 270 1.85 -12.44 15.03
CA LEU A 270 2.06 -11.57 16.19
C LEU A 270 2.89 -12.25 17.29
N HIS A 271 2.67 -13.55 17.49
CA HIS A 271 3.38 -14.34 18.51
C HIS A 271 4.49 -15.20 17.92
N SER A 272 5.05 -14.79 16.80
CA SER A 272 6.13 -15.51 16.14
C SER A 272 7.41 -15.51 16.97
N ASP A 273 8.07 -16.69 17.05
CA ASP A 273 9.41 -16.83 17.67
C ASP A 273 10.53 -16.35 16.74
N ARG A 274 10.24 -16.03 15.49
CA ARG A 274 11.21 -15.53 14.51
C ARG A 274 11.68 -14.13 14.90
N PRO A 275 12.99 -13.91 15.14
CA PRO A 275 13.47 -12.68 15.77
C PRO A 275 13.08 -11.39 15.04
N ARG A 276 13.14 -11.37 13.71
CA ARG A 276 12.78 -10.19 12.90
C ARG A 276 11.28 -9.87 12.98
N ILE A 277 10.42 -10.88 12.85
CA ILE A 277 8.97 -10.71 12.97
C ILE A 277 8.63 -10.24 14.37
N LYS A 278 9.16 -10.91 15.40
CA LYS A 278 8.97 -10.54 16.82
C LYS A 278 9.35 -9.08 17.08
N GLY A 279 10.48 -8.63 16.53
CA GLY A 279 10.93 -7.23 16.65
C GLY A 279 9.93 -6.26 16.00
N MET A 280 9.49 -6.55 14.78
CA MET A 280 8.57 -5.68 14.03
C MET A 280 7.17 -5.58 14.65
N VAL A 281 6.69 -6.60 15.35
CA VAL A 281 5.34 -6.60 15.96
C VAL A 281 5.33 -6.20 17.43
N ALA A 282 6.51 -6.13 18.09
CA ALA A 282 6.62 -5.88 19.53
C ALA A 282 5.83 -4.63 19.97
N LYS A 283 5.93 -3.53 19.21
CA LYS A 283 5.22 -2.29 19.52
C LYS A 283 3.69 -2.42 19.35
N LEU A 284 3.23 -3.21 18.41
CA LEU A 284 1.81 -3.47 18.20
C LEU A 284 1.24 -4.23 19.41
N VAL A 285 1.93 -5.27 19.86
CA VAL A 285 1.54 -6.05 21.05
C VAL A 285 1.57 -5.17 22.31
N GLU A 286 2.63 -4.38 22.52
CA GLU A 286 2.74 -3.42 23.65
C GLU A 286 1.54 -2.46 23.71
N LEU A 287 1.05 -2.01 22.54
CA LEU A 287 -0.04 -1.06 22.45
C LEU A 287 -1.44 -1.71 22.41
N GLY A 288 -1.54 -3.05 22.44
CA GLY A 288 -2.79 -3.79 22.31
C GLY A 288 -3.47 -3.60 20.94
N LEU A 289 -2.70 -3.45 19.88
CA LEU A 289 -3.18 -3.31 18.50
C LEU A 289 -3.13 -4.68 17.77
N GLU A 290 -3.90 -5.65 18.27
CA GLU A 290 -3.94 -7.04 17.78
C GLU A 290 -5.04 -7.31 16.75
#